data_6bd6ee1bbe16739389182730c10faeb1
#
_entry.id   6bd6ee1bbe16739389182730c10faeb1
#
_cell.length_a   1.000
_cell.length_b   1.000
_cell.length_c   1.000
_cell.angle_alpha   90.00
_cell.angle_beta   90.00
_cell.angle_gamma   90.00
#
_symmetry.space_group_name_H-M   'P 1'
#
loop_
_entity.id
_entity.type
_entity.pdbx_description
1 polymer ?
#
loop_
_entity_poly.entity_id
_entity_poly.type
_entity_poly.pdbx_seq_one_letter_code
_entity_poly.pdbx_strand_id
1 'polypeptide(L)'
;MSSDIVYLDGAYIAAQEAKVSVFDRGFLFGDSVYEVIPYYRGVSFRLEPHLKRLEHSLAALRIPLTLDWPAVLDELVSRNGGGNLSVYLQVTRGDAGRRTPVYDASMKPTVFACCNPIRDIYADGADGVAGIGVIVTADLRWHRCDIKANGLLPNILVLQQAREEGADEALMIRDGVLTEGGSSNLFIVKSGVLYTPKLGSEILGGTTRELVLELARAAGIPYQETDLSYENLLEADEVWISSSTRAVVPVLRVDGKTVGDGTKGPLWRRMFELFSQFHRRLMTGEE
;
A
#
# COMPACT_ATOMS: atom_id res chain seq x y z
N MET A 1 14.38 -12.95 6.29
CA MET A 1 13.97 -13.81 7.43
C MET A 1 12.75 -13.16 8.01
N SER A 2 11.73 -13.94 8.40
CA SER A 2 10.55 -13.40 9.08
C SER A 2 10.96 -12.80 10.43
N SER A 3 10.16 -11.84 10.92
CA SER A 3 10.31 -11.22 12.22
C SER A 3 10.50 -12.29 13.31
N ASP A 4 11.56 -12.20 14.08
CA ASP A 4 11.78 -13.13 15.19
C ASP A 4 10.84 -12.79 16.36
N ILE A 5 10.50 -11.52 16.53
CA ILE A 5 9.56 -11.02 17.53
C ILE A 5 8.34 -10.41 16.82
N VAL A 6 7.15 -10.73 17.29
CA VAL A 6 5.89 -10.15 16.86
C VAL A 6 5.17 -9.50 18.04
N TYR A 7 4.28 -8.55 17.74
CA TYR A 7 3.34 -8.01 18.71
C TYR A 7 2.00 -8.73 18.57
N LEU A 8 1.46 -9.23 19.68
CA LEU A 8 0.13 -9.84 19.72
C LEU A 8 -0.56 -9.44 21.04
N ASP A 9 -1.66 -8.70 20.91
CA ASP A 9 -2.58 -8.35 22.02
C ASP A 9 -1.90 -7.78 23.28
N GLY A 10 -0.91 -6.90 23.12
CA GLY A 10 -0.19 -6.25 24.22
C GLY A 10 1.13 -6.90 24.60
N ALA A 11 1.51 -8.01 23.97
CA ALA A 11 2.75 -8.73 24.26
C ALA A 11 3.68 -8.79 23.03
N TYR A 12 4.99 -8.66 23.27
CA TYR A 12 6.04 -8.94 22.29
C TYR A 12 6.56 -10.34 22.53
N ILE A 13 6.29 -11.26 21.63
CA ILE A 13 6.58 -12.69 21.76
C ILE A 13 7.31 -13.22 20.53
N ALA A 14 7.96 -14.37 20.66
CA ALA A 14 8.56 -15.05 19.51
C ALA A 14 7.48 -15.46 18.50
N ALA A 15 7.77 -15.27 17.21
CA ALA A 15 6.78 -15.50 16.14
C ALA A 15 6.19 -16.93 16.16
N GLN A 16 7.01 -17.93 16.53
CA GLN A 16 6.58 -19.33 16.64
C GLN A 16 5.63 -19.60 17.82
N GLU A 17 5.57 -18.69 18.81
CA GLU A 17 4.70 -18.79 19.98
C GLU A 17 3.36 -18.07 19.75
N ALA A 18 3.29 -17.17 18.75
CA ALA A 18 2.10 -16.41 18.44
C ALA A 18 0.97 -17.33 17.95
N LYS A 19 -0.18 -17.25 18.59
CA LYS A 19 -1.36 -18.04 18.26
C LYS A 19 -2.59 -17.17 18.24
N VAL A 20 -3.38 -17.30 17.21
CA VAL A 20 -4.69 -16.67 17.08
C VAL A 20 -5.76 -17.76 17.10
N SER A 21 -6.89 -17.48 17.74
CA SER A 21 -8.00 -18.44 17.81
C SER A 21 -8.52 -18.77 16.40
N VAL A 22 -8.87 -20.03 16.17
CA VAL A 22 -9.57 -20.43 14.93
C VAL A 22 -10.98 -19.84 14.82
N PHE A 23 -11.52 -19.26 15.89
CA PHE A 23 -12.77 -18.52 15.91
C PHE A 23 -12.60 -17.01 15.82
N ASP A 24 -11.37 -16.53 15.63
CA ASP A 24 -11.13 -15.14 15.31
C ASP A 24 -11.82 -14.77 13.98
N ARG A 25 -12.51 -13.64 13.97
CA ARG A 25 -13.33 -13.24 12.82
C ARG A 25 -12.47 -12.80 11.63
N GLY A 26 -11.25 -12.32 11.86
CA GLY A 26 -10.27 -12.09 10.81
C GLY A 26 -9.93 -13.39 10.06
N PHE A 27 -9.74 -14.49 10.78
CA PHE A 27 -9.50 -15.81 10.19
C PHE A 27 -10.75 -16.38 9.49
N LEU A 28 -11.94 -16.27 10.11
CA LEU A 28 -13.16 -16.88 9.58
C LEU A 28 -13.81 -16.12 8.43
N PHE A 29 -13.69 -14.78 8.41
CA PHE A 29 -14.48 -13.90 7.54
C PHE A 29 -13.67 -12.80 6.85
N GLY A 30 -12.39 -12.63 7.19
CA GLY A 30 -11.64 -11.45 6.78
C GLY A 30 -12.14 -10.14 7.45
N ASP A 31 -12.85 -10.24 8.60
CA ASP A 31 -13.40 -9.10 9.35
C ASP A 31 -12.27 -8.39 10.09
N SER A 32 -11.46 -7.67 9.32
CA SER A 32 -10.20 -7.07 9.77
C SER A 32 -9.71 -6.00 8.82
N VAL A 33 -8.84 -5.13 9.33
CA VAL A 33 -8.13 -4.09 8.60
C VAL A 33 -6.63 -4.23 8.82
N TYR A 34 -5.82 -3.66 7.93
CA TYR A 34 -4.37 -3.75 8.03
C TYR A 34 -3.66 -2.50 7.52
N GLU A 35 -2.40 -2.36 7.93
CA GLU A 35 -1.46 -1.39 7.38
C GLU A 35 -0.12 -2.03 7.05
N VAL A 36 0.63 -1.39 6.15
CA VAL A 36 2.02 -1.72 5.86
C VAL A 36 2.82 -0.43 5.91
N ILE A 37 3.64 -0.29 6.94
CA ILE A 37 4.35 0.95 7.26
C ILE A 37 5.85 0.74 7.07
N PRO A 38 6.49 1.43 6.12
CA PRO A 38 7.93 1.34 5.96
C PRO A 38 8.68 2.04 7.10
N TYR A 39 9.78 1.44 7.51
CA TYR A 39 10.79 2.01 8.38
C TYR A 39 12.13 1.98 7.66
N TYR A 40 12.83 3.09 7.66
CA TYR A 40 14.18 3.19 7.12
C TYR A 40 15.14 3.59 8.23
N ARG A 41 16.18 2.80 8.45
CA ARG A 41 17.15 3.01 9.56
C ARG A 41 16.47 3.15 10.93
N GLY A 42 15.35 2.45 11.12
CA GLY A 42 14.55 2.52 12.35
C GLY A 42 13.61 3.73 12.47
N VAL A 43 13.55 4.61 11.47
CA VAL A 43 12.63 5.77 11.42
C VAL A 43 11.42 5.42 10.55
N SER A 44 10.21 5.65 11.07
CA SER A 44 8.96 5.40 10.34
C SER A 44 8.79 6.37 9.17
N PHE A 45 8.37 5.85 8.02
CA PHE A 45 8.11 6.67 6.84
C PHE A 45 6.61 6.95 6.73
N ARG A 46 6.22 8.20 6.91
CA ARG A 46 4.81 8.64 6.80
C ARG A 46 3.88 7.96 7.82
N LEU A 47 4.30 7.80 9.08
CA LEU A 47 3.51 7.10 10.11
C LEU A 47 2.12 7.71 10.29
N GLU A 48 2.01 9.02 10.44
CA GLU A 48 0.74 9.70 10.71
C GLU A 48 -0.32 9.45 9.62
N PRO A 49 -0.05 9.59 8.31
CA PRO A 49 -0.99 9.23 7.25
C PRO A 49 -1.45 7.76 7.29
N HIS A 50 -0.55 6.83 7.63
CA HIS A 50 -0.90 5.42 7.81
C HIS A 50 -1.86 5.22 8.99
N LEU A 51 -1.60 5.86 10.12
CA LEU A 51 -2.46 5.76 11.31
C LEU A 51 -3.84 6.40 11.07
N LYS A 52 -3.91 7.55 10.40
CA LYS A 52 -5.18 8.16 9.98
C LYS A 52 -6.01 7.22 9.10
N ARG A 53 -5.37 6.54 8.15
CA ARG A 53 -6.06 5.57 7.29
C ARG A 53 -6.50 4.33 8.06
N LEU A 54 -5.69 3.85 9.02
CA LEU A 54 -6.07 2.77 9.92
C LEU A 54 -7.33 3.16 10.73
N GLU A 55 -7.35 4.36 11.32
CA GLU A 55 -8.50 4.88 12.07
C GLU A 55 -9.75 4.97 11.18
N HIS A 56 -9.63 5.48 9.95
CA HIS A 56 -10.72 5.48 8.98
C HIS A 56 -11.27 4.07 8.74
N SER A 57 -10.38 3.11 8.49
CA SER A 57 -10.74 1.71 8.20
C SER A 57 -11.40 1.03 9.42
N LEU A 58 -10.86 1.25 10.63
CA LEU A 58 -11.44 0.76 11.89
C LEU A 58 -12.84 1.34 12.13
N ALA A 59 -12.99 2.65 11.94
CA ALA A 59 -14.27 3.32 12.09
C ALA A 59 -15.33 2.83 11.09
N ALA A 60 -14.93 2.63 9.83
CA ALA A 60 -15.81 2.10 8.78
C ALA A 60 -16.32 0.68 9.09
N LEU A 61 -15.48 -0.16 9.70
CA LEU A 61 -15.88 -1.49 10.18
C LEU A 61 -16.47 -1.47 11.60
N ARG A 62 -16.51 -0.32 12.27
CA ARG A 62 -16.98 -0.19 13.66
C ARG A 62 -16.22 -1.11 14.62
N ILE A 63 -14.89 -1.17 14.48
CA ILE A 63 -14.00 -1.88 15.40
C ILE A 63 -13.42 -0.85 16.37
N PRO A 64 -13.86 -0.82 17.64
CA PRO A 64 -13.35 0.13 18.62
C PRO A 64 -11.96 -0.29 19.09
N LEU A 65 -10.96 0.56 18.89
CA LEU A 65 -9.61 0.32 19.38
C LEU A 65 -8.90 1.65 19.63
N THR A 66 -8.26 1.75 20.81
CA THR A 66 -7.35 2.85 21.14
C THR A 66 -6.04 2.23 21.60
N LEU A 67 -4.95 2.58 20.92
CA LEU A 67 -3.62 2.08 21.23
C LEU A 67 -2.59 3.19 20.91
N ASP A 68 -1.54 3.26 21.72
CA ASP A 68 -0.39 4.12 21.41
C ASP A 68 0.45 3.44 20.30
N TRP A 69 0.02 3.62 19.06
CA TRP A 69 0.65 2.99 17.91
C TRP A 69 2.12 3.35 17.74
N PRO A 70 2.54 4.63 17.86
CA PRO A 70 3.97 4.96 17.78
C PRO A 70 4.80 4.15 18.76
N ALA A 71 4.44 4.13 20.03
CA ALA A 71 5.18 3.37 21.06
C ALA A 71 5.22 1.87 20.75
N VAL A 72 4.10 1.28 20.32
CA VAL A 72 4.03 -0.16 19.98
C VAL A 72 4.90 -0.50 18.78
N LEU A 73 4.86 0.31 17.73
CA LEU A 73 5.54 0.00 16.48
C LEU A 73 7.06 0.25 16.60
N ASP A 74 7.46 1.33 17.26
CA ASP A 74 8.87 1.65 17.47
C ASP A 74 9.57 0.59 18.37
N GLU A 75 8.90 0.12 19.41
CA GLU A 75 9.40 -0.98 20.25
C GLU A 75 9.49 -2.29 19.44
N LEU A 76 8.49 -2.60 18.60
CA LEU A 76 8.52 -3.78 17.75
C LEU A 76 9.71 -3.74 16.77
N VAL A 77 9.92 -2.58 16.12
CA VAL A 77 11.05 -2.37 15.20
C VAL A 77 12.39 -2.49 15.94
N SER A 78 12.51 -1.90 17.11
CA SER A 78 13.70 -1.99 17.95
C SER A 78 14.02 -3.44 18.31
N ARG A 79 13.04 -4.23 18.75
CA ARG A 79 13.20 -5.66 19.10
C ARG A 79 13.58 -6.54 17.91
N ASN A 80 13.30 -6.10 16.69
CA ASN A 80 13.70 -6.79 15.46
C ASN A 80 15.00 -6.22 14.84
N GLY A 81 15.82 -5.50 15.64
CA GLY A 81 17.14 -5.01 15.23
C GLY A 81 17.12 -3.70 14.47
N GLY A 82 15.97 -3.03 14.32
CA GLY A 82 15.86 -1.78 13.59
C GLY A 82 16.18 -1.94 12.09
N GLY A 83 16.73 -0.87 11.47
CA GLY A 83 17.14 -0.90 10.07
C GLY A 83 16.00 -0.63 9.08
N ASN A 84 16.06 -1.26 7.91
CA ASN A 84 15.06 -1.09 6.86
C ASN A 84 14.04 -2.23 6.93
N LEU A 85 12.88 -1.94 7.47
CA LEU A 85 11.79 -2.89 7.71
C LEU A 85 10.46 -2.34 7.19
N SER A 86 9.53 -3.20 6.85
CA SER A 86 8.12 -2.86 6.79
C SER A 86 7.41 -3.50 7.97
N VAL A 87 6.64 -2.72 8.70
CA VAL A 87 5.74 -3.26 9.73
C VAL A 87 4.41 -3.57 9.07
N TYR A 88 4.03 -4.84 9.08
CA TYR A 88 2.66 -5.27 8.81
C TYR A 88 1.90 -5.21 10.14
N LEU A 89 0.78 -4.52 10.14
CA LEU A 89 -0.12 -4.34 11.28
C LEU A 89 -1.52 -4.78 10.87
N GLN A 90 -2.14 -5.66 11.66
CA GLN A 90 -3.51 -6.12 11.44
C GLN A 90 -4.33 -5.99 12.71
N VAL A 91 -5.58 -5.54 12.54
CA VAL A 91 -6.58 -5.52 13.60
C VAL A 91 -7.80 -6.29 13.13
N THR A 92 -8.15 -7.37 13.82
CA THR A 92 -9.40 -8.09 13.58
C THR A 92 -10.46 -7.64 14.57
N ARG A 93 -11.73 -7.99 14.31
CA ARG A 93 -12.79 -7.77 15.31
C ARG A 93 -12.63 -8.65 16.56
N GLY A 94 -11.80 -9.71 16.50
CA GLY A 94 -11.53 -10.62 17.61
C GLY A 94 -12.28 -11.95 17.52
N ASP A 95 -12.17 -12.71 18.61
CA ASP A 95 -12.71 -14.05 18.73
C ASP A 95 -14.18 -14.02 19.18
N ALA A 96 -15.05 -14.66 18.40
CA ALA A 96 -16.49 -14.81 18.70
C ALA A 96 -16.81 -16.13 19.45
N GLY A 97 -15.83 -17.00 19.73
CA GLY A 97 -16.01 -18.31 20.33
C GLY A 97 -16.78 -19.31 19.46
N ARG A 98 -17.33 -18.87 18.31
CA ARG A 98 -18.08 -19.68 17.34
C ARG A 98 -18.18 -18.98 16.00
N ARG A 99 -18.49 -19.73 14.94
CA ARG A 99 -18.74 -19.16 13.61
C ARG A 99 -20.14 -18.52 13.55
N THR A 100 -20.24 -17.19 13.62
CA THR A 100 -21.47 -16.41 13.44
C THR A 100 -21.20 -15.14 12.62
N PRO A 101 -21.98 -14.85 11.56
CA PRO A 101 -21.83 -13.61 10.78
C PRO A 101 -22.14 -12.35 11.59
N VAL A 102 -23.11 -12.42 12.49
CA VAL A 102 -23.46 -11.31 13.38
C VAL A 102 -22.44 -11.23 14.53
N TYR A 103 -21.96 -10.02 14.82
CA TYR A 103 -20.99 -9.78 15.89
C TYR A 103 -21.63 -9.04 17.07
N ASP A 104 -21.06 -9.23 18.24
CA ASP A 104 -21.35 -8.44 19.43
C ASP A 104 -20.43 -7.19 19.43
N ALA A 105 -21.02 -6.01 19.68
CA ALA A 105 -20.26 -4.75 19.73
C ALA A 105 -19.25 -4.67 20.88
N SER A 106 -19.38 -5.53 21.90
CA SER A 106 -18.46 -5.63 23.04
C SER A 106 -17.24 -6.51 22.80
N MET A 107 -17.11 -7.12 21.63
CA MET A 107 -15.96 -7.98 21.29
C MET A 107 -14.66 -7.21 21.41
N LYS A 108 -13.66 -7.86 22.00
CA LYS A 108 -12.30 -7.30 22.08
C LYS A 108 -11.54 -7.59 20.77
N PRO A 109 -11.03 -6.57 20.08
CA PRO A 109 -10.22 -6.77 18.90
C PRO A 109 -8.94 -7.57 19.19
N THR A 110 -8.50 -8.37 18.21
CA THR A 110 -7.16 -8.95 18.18
C THR A 110 -6.24 -8.05 17.39
N VAL A 111 -5.09 -7.71 17.97
CA VAL A 111 -4.07 -6.84 17.37
C VAL A 111 -2.80 -7.62 17.13
N PHE A 112 -2.37 -7.68 15.87
CA PHE A 112 -1.14 -8.36 15.47
C PHE A 112 -0.26 -7.41 14.67
N ALA A 113 1.06 -7.43 14.93
CA ALA A 113 2.03 -6.78 14.06
C ALA A 113 3.33 -7.59 13.95
N CYS A 114 3.97 -7.53 12.79
CA CYS A 114 5.26 -8.15 12.52
C CYS A 114 6.11 -7.27 11.58
N CYS A 115 7.42 -7.51 11.59
CA CYS A 115 8.38 -6.83 10.74
C CYS A 115 8.84 -7.73 9.58
N ASN A 116 9.04 -7.14 8.40
CA ASN A 116 9.67 -7.81 7.27
C ASN A 116 10.80 -6.92 6.75
N PRO A 117 11.98 -7.46 6.42
CA PRO A 117 13.05 -6.70 5.80
C PRO A 117 12.59 -6.09 4.47
N ILE A 118 12.97 -4.83 4.21
CA ILE A 118 12.78 -4.17 2.92
C ILE A 118 14.10 -3.59 2.42
N ARG A 119 14.21 -3.46 1.09
CA ARG A 119 15.32 -2.76 0.47
C ARG A 119 15.14 -1.25 0.61
N ASP A 120 16.24 -0.54 0.83
CA ASP A 120 16.26 0.90 0.64
C ASP A 120 16.28 1.19 -0.87
N ILE A 121 15.11 1.49 -1.42
CA ILE A 121 14.94 1.76 -2.85
C ILE A 121 15.57 3.07 -3.30
N TYR A 122 15.93 3.95 -2.35
CA TYR A 122 16.57 5.23 -2.64
C TYR A 122 18.10 5.13 -2.72
N ALA A 123 18.68 4.03 -2.21
CA ALA A 123 20.14 3.85 -2.15
C ALA A 123 20.81 3.82 -3.53
N ASP A 124 20.15 3.19 -4.51
CA ASP A 124 20.69 3.01 -5.87
C ASP A 124 20.23 4.11 -6.86
N GLY A 125 19.49 5.10 -6.36
CA GLY A 125 18.96 6.19 -7.18
C GLY A 125 17.93 5.74 -8.23
N ALA A 126 17.52 6.65 -9.10
CA ALA A 126 16.51 6.40 -10.12
C ALA A 126 16.91 5.27 -11.11
N ASP A 127 18.19 5.10 -11.39
CA ASP A 127 18.65 4.06 -12.31
C ASP A 127 18.56 2.65 -11.71
N GLY A 128 18.64 2.54 -10.39
CA GLY A 128 18.48 1.27 -9.67
C GLY A 128 17.04 0.75 -9.56
N VAL A 129 16.02 1.57 -9.90
CA VAL A 129 14.62 1.14 -9.92
C VAL A 129 14.33 0.43 -11.25
N ALA A 130 13.96 -0.83 -11.22
CA ALA A 130 13.54 -1.55 -12.43
C ALA A 130 12.19 -1.03 -12.93
N GLY A 131 12.05 -0.91 -14.25
CA GLY A 131 10.74 -0.74 -14.88
C GLY A 131 10.01 -2.07 -14.98
N ILE A 132 8.68 -2.03 -14.91
CA ILE A 132 7.82 -3.21 -14.86
C ILE A 132 6.88 -3.31 -16.07
N GLY A 133 6.34 -4.53 -16.27
CA GLY A 133 5.21 -4.79 -17.14
C GLY A 133 3.93 -4.99 -16.33
N VAL A 134 2.79 -4.53 -16.86
CA VAL A 134 1.48 -4.74 -16.24
C VAL A 134 0.48 -5.30 -17.24
N ILE A 135 -0.53 -6.00 -16.74
CA ILE A 135 -1.75 -6.33 -17.49
C ILE A 135 -2.91 -5.44 -17.04
N VAL A 136 -3.94 -5.33 -17.87
CA VAL A 136 -5.21 -4.70 -17.47
C VAL A 136 -6.28 -5.78 -17.39
N THR A 137 -7.00 -5.84 -16.26
CA THR A 137 -8.03 -6.86 -16.01
C THR A 137 -9.25 -6.26 -15.31
N ALA A 138 -10.36 -6.99 -15.27
CA ALA A 138 -11.58 -6.54 -14.63
C ALA A 138 -11.40 -6.38 -13.11
N ASP A 139 -11.92 -5.29 -12.54
CA ASP A 139 -11.98 -5.08 -11.10
C ASP A 139 -13.20 -5.82 -10.50
N LEU A 140 -12.94 -6.97 -9.92
CA LEU A 140 -13.95 -7.82 -9.28
C LEU A 140 -14.03 -7.63 -7.76
N ARG A 141 -13.39 -6.60 -7.22
CA ARG A 141 -13.45 -6.30 -5.77
C ARG A 141 -14.83 -5.76 -5.38
N TRP A 142 -15.08 -5.70 -4.09
CA TRP A 142 -16.27 -5.02 -3.56
C TRP A 142 -16.21 -3.49 -3.79
N HIS A 143 -17.33 -2.77 -3.51
CA HIS A 143 -17.42 -1.31 -3.70
C HIS A 143 -17.01 -0.48 -2.46
N ARG A 144 -16.16 -1.03 -1.58
CA ARG A 144 -15.62 -0.35 -0.40
C ARG A 144 -14.10 -0.55 -0.30
N CYS A 145 -13.41 -0.32 -1.42
CA CYS A 145 -11.95 -0.39 -1.50
C CYS A 145 -11.26 0.76 -0.75
N ASP A 146 -11.99 1.80 -0.36
CA ASP A 146 -11.58 2.85 0.58
C ASP A 146 -11.19 2.30 1.96
N ILE A 147 -11.74 1.15 2.34
CA ILE A 147 -11.39 0.42 3.58
C ILE A 147 -10.22 -0.52 3.30
N LYS A 148 -9.10 -0.33 4.01
CA LYS A 148 -7.94 -1.22 3.86
C LYS A 148 -8.16 -2.54 4.62
N ALA A 149 -9.09 -3.37 4.08
CA ALA A 149 -9.50 -4.64 4.66
C ALA A 149 -8.66 -5.82 4.19
N ASN A 150 -8.60 -6.89 4.99
CA ASN A 150 -7.85 -8.13 4.67
C ASN A 150 -8.57 -9.06 3.68
N GLY A 151 -9.75 -8.71 3.20
CA GLY A 151 -10.48 -9.45 2.18
C GLY A 151 -9.83 -9.34 0.79
N LEU A 152 -8.57 -9.78 0.65
CA LEU A 152 -7.72 -9.56 -0.52
C LEU A 152 -7.84 -10.65 -1.59
N LEU A 153 -8.82 -11.54 -1.54
CA LEU A 153 -8.93 -12.63 -2.51
C LEU A 153 -9.00 -12.14 -3.96
N PRO A 154 -9.79 -11.12 -4.33
CA PRO A 154 -9.77 -10.59 -5.70
C PRO A 154 -8.40 -10.01 -6.09
N ASN A 155 -7.74 -9.29 -5.18
CA ASN A 155 -6.40 -8.73 -5.41
C ASN A 155 -5.36 -9.84 -5.66
N ILE A 156 -5.40 -10.93 -4.88
CA ILE A 156 -4.51 -12.08 -5.03
C ILE A 156 -4.72 -12.74 -6.40
N LEU A 157 -5.98 -12.91 -6.84
CA LEU A 157 -6.29 -13.52 -8.13
C LEU A 157 -5.75 -12.71 -9.31
N VAL A 158 -5.94 -11.38 -9.31
CA VAL A 158 -5.44 -10.54 -10.42
C VAL A 158 -3.91 -10.44 -10.42
N LEU A 159 -3.27 -10.41 -9.24
CA LEU A 159 -1.81 -10.44 -9.14
C LEU A 159 -1.22 -11.78 -9.61
N GLN A 160 -1.90 -12.88 -9.29
CA GLN A 160 -1.50 -14.20 -9.76
C GLN A 160 -1.67 -14.32 -11.29
N GLN A 161 -2.78 -13.80 -11.84
CA GLN A 161 -2.99 -13.72 -13.28
C GLN A 161 -1.85 -12.92 -13.96
N ALA A 162 -1.52 -11.74 -13.44
CA ALA A 162 -0.42 -10.94 -13.97
C ALA A 162 0.88 -11.76 -14.04
N ARG A 163 1.22 -12.47 -12.97
CA ARG A 163 2.42 -13.31 -12.91
C ARG A 163 2.39 -14.46 -13.94
N GLU A 164 1.25 -15.11 -14.11
CA GLU A 164 1.07 -16.19 -15.10
C GLU A 164 1.20 -15.67 -16.54
N GLU A 165 0.84 -14.43 -16.80
CA GLU A 165 1.00 -13.73 -18.08
C GLU A 165 2.39 -13.06 -18.23
N GLY A 166 3.30 -13.24 -17.26
CA GLY A 166 4.67 -12.71 -17.31
C GLY A 166 4.76 -11.20 -17.01
N ALA A 167 3.77 -10.66 -16.32
CA ALA A 167 3.75 -9.28 -15.84
C ALA A 167 4.03 -9.20 -14.33
N ASP A 168 4.38 -8.00 -13.85
CA ASP A 168 4.77 -7.76 -12.46
C ASP A 168 3.61 -7.24 -11.60
N GLU A 169 2.56 -6.72 -12.23
CA GLU A 169 1.40 -6.12 -11.56
C GLU A 169 0.17 -6.17 -12.47
N ALA A 170 -1.03 -6.07 -11.90
CA ALA A 170 -2.29 -5.91 -12.61
C ALA A 170 -2.88 -4.54 -12.34
N LEU A 171 -3.27 -3.81 -13.38
CA LEU A 171 -4.15 -2.66 -13.29
C LEU A 171 -5.59 -3.11 -13.46
N MET A 172 -6.51 -2.56 -12.68
CA MET A 172 -7.89 -2.97 -12.68
C MET A 172 -8.79 -1.92 -13.34
N ILE A 173 -9.79 -2.39 -14.09
CA ILE A 173 -10.78 -1.55 -14.77
C ILE A 173 -12.19 -1.99 -14.37
N ARG A 174 -13.08 -1.02 -14.08
CA ARG A 174 -14.49 -1.23 -13.75
C ARG A 174 -15.34 -0.27 -14.55
N ASP A 175 -16.35 -0.79 -15.26
CA ASP A 175 -17.27 0.01 -16.09
C ASP A 175 -16.57 0.98 -17.04
N GLY A 176 -15.44 0.54 -17.61
CA GLY A 176 -14.63 1.33 -18.56
C GLY A 176 -13.68 2.35 -17.90
N VAL A 177 -13.66 2.43 -16.55
CA VAL A 177 -12.81 3.35 -15.79
C VAL A 177 -11.72 2.57 -15.03
N LEU A 178 -10.47 3.00 -15.18
CA LEU A 178 -9.34 2.46 -14.42
C LEU A 178 -9.50 2.83 -12.93
N THR A 179 -9.33 1.84 -12.06
CA THR A 179 -9.39 2.05 -10.61
C THR A 179 -7.98 2.18 -10.04
N GLU A 180 -7.33 1.08 -9.77
CA GLU A 180 -5.98 1.05 -9.19
C GLU A 180 -5.27 -0.26 -9.55
N GLY A 181 -4.06 -0.49 -9.07
CA GLY A 181 -3.39 -1.77 -9.19
C GLY A 181 -3.85 -2.79 -8.16
N GLY A 182 -3.47 -4.05 -8.34
CA GLY A 182 -3.75 -5.13 -7.39
C GLY A 182 -3.21 -4.86 -5.98
N SER A 183 -2.13 -4.06 -5.87
CA SER A 183 -1.55 -3.63 -4.59
C SER A 183 -0.98 -2.22 -4.62
N SER A 184 -1.42 -1.38 -5.56
CA SER A 184 -0.82 -0.08 -5.86
C SER A 184 -1.84 0.92 -6.41
N ASN A 185 -1.52 2.23 -6.35
CA ASN A 185 -2.29 3.25 -7.06
C ASN A 185 -1.64 3.56 -8.41
N LEU A 186 -2.46 3.96 -9.38
CA LEU A 186 -2.08 4.26 -10.76
C LEU A 186 -1.86 5.76 -10.96
N PHE A 187 -0.84 6.08 -11.77
CA PHE A 187 -0.61 7.41 -12.35
C PHE A 187 -0.27 7.27 -13.84
N ILE A 188 -0.71 8.22 -14.64
CA ILE A 188 -0.26 8.40 -16.01
C ILE A 188 0.23 9.83 -16.23
N VAL A 189 1.13 10.01 -17.18
CA VAL A 189 1.58 11.34 -17.63
C VAL A 189 1.17 11.50 -19.09
N LYS A 190 0.57 12.63 -19.42
CA LYS A 190 0.29 13.04 -20.78
C LYS A 190 0.61 14.51 -20.97
N SER A 191 1.45 14.82 -21.95
CA SER A 191 1.88 16.21 -22.27
C SER A 191 2.39 16.98 -21.03
N GLY A 192 3.15 16.30 -20.15
CA GLY A 192 3.73 16.89 -18.96
C GLY A 192 2.76 17.11 -17.78
N VAL A 193 1.51 16.67 -17.89
CA VAL A 193 0.53 16.70 -16.81
C VAL A 193 0.41 15.31 -16.19
N LEU A 194 0.42 15.23 -14.85
CA LEU A 194 0.24 14.01 -14.08
C LEU A 194 -1.25 13.76 -13.82
N TYR A 195 -1.74 12.58 -14.14
CA TYR A 195 -3.12 12.18 -13.88
C TYR A 195 -3.16 10.94 -12.98
N THR A 196 -4.15 10.88 -12.11
CA THR A 196 -4.45 9.69 -11.29
C THR A 196 -5.96 9.55 -11.14
N PRO A 197 -6.49 8.33 -11.01
CA PRO A 197 -7.90 8.15 -10.72
C PRO A 197 -8.33 8.92 -9.47
N LYS A 198 -9.50 9.59 -9.54
CA LYS A 198 -10.06 10.32 -8.40
C LYS A 198 -10.43 9.36 -7.28
N LEU A 199 -10.25 9.79 -6.04
CA LEU A 199 -10.64 8.99 -4.88
C LEU A 199 -12.16 8.81 -4.81
N GLY A 200 -12.56 7.63 -4.37
CA GLY A 200 -13.94 7.22 -4.15
C GLY A 200 -13.96 5.93 -3.36
N SER A 201 -15.12 5.31 -3.24
CA SER A 201 -15.26 4.03 -2.53
C SER A 201 -14.58 2.85 -3.25
N GLU A 202 -14.18 3.01 -4.50
CA GLU A 202 -13.60 1.95 -5.33
C GLU A 202 -12.06 1.98 -5.36
N ILE A 203 -11.43 2.97 -4.73
CA ILE A 203 -9.99 3.18 -4.74
C ILE A 203 -9.48 3.43 -3.34
N LEU A 204 -8.38 2.77 -2.99
CA LEU A 204 -7.71 3.02 -1.72
C LEU A 204 -6.96 4.36 -1.78
N GLY A 205 -7.18 5.23 -0.78
CA GLY A 205 -6.36 6.41 -0.55
C GLY A 205 -4.95 6.01 -0.13
N GLY A 206 -4.05 5.78 -1.09
CA GLY A 206 -2.67 5.36 -0.81
C GLY A 206 -1.87 6.47 -0.16
N THR A 207 -1.17 6.18 0.94
CA THR A 207 -0.27 7.16 1.60
C THR A 207 0.87 7.60 0.69
N THR A 208 1.35 6.70 -0.17
CA THR A 208 2.34 7.04 -1.20
C THR A 208 1.72 7.87 -2.33
N ARG A 209 0.46 7.57 -2.74
CA ARG A 209 -0.28 8.41 -3.69
C ARG A 209 -0.44 9.84 -3.17
N GLU A 210 -0.79 9.99 -1.90
CA GLU A 210 -0.90 11.30 -1.25
C GLU A 210 0.43 12.06 -1.32
N LEU A 211 1.55 11.41 -0.99
CA LEU A 211 2.88 12.03 -1.06
C LEU A 211 3.26 12.42 -2.51
N VAL A 212 2.92 11.61 -3.53
CA VAL A 212 3.11 12.00 -4.94
C VAL A 212 2.43 13.34 -5.23
N LEU A 213 1.18 13.51 -4.80
CA LEU A 213 0.40 14.73 -5.07
C LEU A 213 0.92 15.93 -4.23
N GLU A 214 1.35 15.71 -3.00
CA GLU A 214 2.00 16.74 -2.16
C GLU A 214 3.29 17.25 -2.82
N LEU A 215 4.15 16.33 -3.24
CA LEU A 215 5.41 16.67 -3.90
C LEU A 215 5.18 17.32 -5.27
N ALA A 216 4.20 16.84 -6.04
CA ALA A 216 3.84 17.46 -7.32
C ALA A 216 3.39 18.91 -7.12
N ARG A 217 2.53 19.17 -6.13
CA ARG A 217 2.06 20.52 -5.79
C ARG A 217 3.22 21.42 -5.36
N ALA A 218 4.08 20.95 -4.47
CA ALA A 218 5.23 21.70 -3.96
C ALA A 218 6.24 22.03 -5.07
N ALA A 219 6.41 21.13 -6.04
CA ALA A 219 7.34 21.30 -7.17
C ALA A 219 6.75 21.99 -8.40
N GLY A 220 5.47 22.43 -8.34
CA GLY A 220 4.78 23.06 -9.48
C GLY A 220 4.55 22.11 -10.66
N ILE A 221 4.44 20.81 -10.41
CA ILE A 221 4.07 19.81 -11.41
C ILE A 221 2.55 19.84 -11.55
N PRO A 222 1.99 20.12 -12.75
CA PRO A 222 0.56 20.11 -12.95
C PRO A 222 0.02 18.69 -12.78
N TYR A 223 -1.10 18.54 -12.03
CA TYR A 223 -1.75 17.25 -11.86
C TYR A 223 -3.27 17.37 -11.84
N GLN A 224 -3.95 16.27 -12.15
CA GLN A 224 -5.40 16.15 -12.07
C GLN A 224 -5.80 14.78 -11.51
N GLU A 225 -6.80 14.81 -10.62
CA GLU A 225 -7.51 13.62 -10.14
C GLU A 225 -8.78 13.48 -10.98
N THR A 226 -8.87 12.46 -11.83
CA THR A 226 -9.96 12.31 -12.81
C THR A 226 -10.22 10.84 -13.12
N ASP A 227 -11.35 10.54 -13.78
CA ASP A 227 -11.59 9.24 -14.36
C ASP A 227 -10.65 9.02 -15.55
N LEU A 228 -10.05 7.84 -15.61
CA LEU A 228 -9.12 7.44 -16.67
C LEU A 228 -9.66 6.20 -17.38
N SER A 229 -9.63 6.18 -18.70
CA SER A 229 -10.01 5.03 -19.51
C SER A 229 -8.77 4.19 -19.87
N TYR A 230 -9.01 3.01 -20.45
CA TYR A 230 -7.96 2.18 -21.02
C TYR A 230 -7.21 2.89 -22.17
N GLU A 231 -7.92 3.69 -22.98
CA GLU A 231 -7.32 4.47 -24.06
C GLU A 231 -6.37 5.53 -23.51
N ASN A 232 -6.75 6.22 -22.41
CA ASN A 232 -5.85 7.18 -21.75
C ASN A 232 -4.55 6.51 -21.27
N LEU A 233 -4.63 5.26 -20.80
CA LEU A 233 -3.46 4.48 -20.38
C LEU A 233 -2.55 4.13 -21.58
N LEU A 234 -3.12 3.71 -22.71
CA LEU A 234 -2.37 3.36 -23.92
C LEU A 234 -1.72 4.57 -24.60
N GLU A 235 -2.34 5.75 -24.48
CA GLU A 235 -1.83 7.00 -25.05
C GLU A 235 -0.89 7.78 -24.12
N ALA A 236 -0.65 7.28 -22.93
CA ALA A 236 0.19 7.94 -21.94
C ALA A 236 1.65 8.02 -22.39
N ASP A 237 2.29 9.14 -22.10
CA ASP A 237 3.74 9.32 -22.31
C ASP A 237 4.54 8.54 -21.26
N GLU A 238 4.02 8.48 -20.00
CA GLU A 238 4.58 7.70 -18.90
C GLU A 238 3.44 7.07 -18.09
N VAL A 239 3.67 5.89 -17.54
CA VAL A 239 2.76 5.22 -16.59
C VAL A 239 3.55 4.84 -15.35
N TRP A 240 2.98 5.07 -14.16
CA TRP A 240 3.59 4.73 -12.89
C TRP A 240 2.58 4.02 -11.98
N ILE A 241 3.10 3.22 -11.08
CA ILE A 241 2.35 2.76 -9.92
C ILE A 241 3.02 3.21 -8.64
N SER A 242 2.27 3.33 -7.55
CA SER A 242 2.81 3.68 -6.24
C SER A 242 2.34 2.73 -5.15
N SER A 243 3.24 2.39 -4.23
CA SER A 243 2.92 1.63 -3.02
C SER A 243 3.92 1.92 -1.90
N SER A 244 3.56 1.62 -0.66
CA SER A 244 4.36 1.99 0.52
C SER A 244 5.79 1.46 0.50
N THR A 245 6.01 0.23 0.04
CA THR A 245 7.35 -0.41 0.05
C THR A 245 8.12 -0.28 -1.27
N ARG A 246 7.48 0.23 -2.33
CA ARG A 246 8.10 0.41 -3.66
C ARG A 246 8.17 1.87 -4.11
N ALA A 247 7.65 2.83 -3.31
CA ALA A 247 7.44 4.23 -3.67
C ALA A 247 6.76 4.37 -5.05
N VAL A 248 7.42 4.97 -6.04
CA VAL A 248 6.93 5.12 -7.41
C VAL A 248 7.71 4.19 -8.34
N VAL A 249 7.01 3.32 -9.06
CA VAL A 249 7.62 2.36 -9.99
C VAL A 249 7.17 2.68 -11.41
N PRO A 250 8.10 2.82 -12.38
CA PRO A 250 7.74 3.10 -13.76
C PRO A 250 7.21 1.84 -14.45
N VAL A 251 6.10 1.96 -15.15
CA VAL A 251 5.51 0.92 -15.99
C VAL A 251 5.97 1.14 -17.43
N LEU A 252 6.69 0.19 -17.99
CA LEU A 252 7.25 0.29 -19.34
C LEU A 252 6.44 -0.50 -20.37
N ARG A 253 5.56 -1.40 -19.94
CA ARG A 253 4.66 -2.18 -20.80
C ARG A 253 3.29 -2.35 -20.17
N VAL A 254 2.25 -2.23 -21.00
CA VAL A 254 0.85 -2.50 -20.66
C VAL A 254 0.30 -3.50 -21.67
N ASP A 255 -0.17 -4.66 -21.23
CA ASP A 255 -0.66 -5.75 -22.10
C ASP A 255 0.33 -6.08 -23.23
N GLY A 256 1.62 -6.15 -22.90
CA GLY A 256 2.71 -6.38 -23.85
C GLY A 256 3.08 -5.19 -24.74
N LYS A 257 2.27 -4.10 -24.78
CA LYS A 257 2.55 -2.89 -25.55
C LYS A 257 3.48 -1.95 -24.79
N THR A 258 4.44 -1.37 -25.47
CA THR A 258 5.38 -0.41 -24.89
C THR A 258 4.68 0.91 -24.54
N VAL A 259 4.98 1.44 -23.37
CA VAL A 259 4.56 2.77 -22.90
C VAL A 259 5.59 3.81 -23.37
N GLY A 260 5.15 4.88 -24.01
CA GLY A 260 6.03 5.94 -24.52
C GLY A 260 7.15 5.38 -25.41
N ASP A 261 8.38 5.64 -25.05
CA ASP A 261 9.57 5.12 -25.74
C ASP A 261 10.13 3.83 -25.10
N GLY A 262 9.46 3.27 -24.09
CA GLY A 262 9.90 2.07 -23.37
C GLY A 262 10.97 2.33 -22.32
N THR A 263 11.22 3.59 -21.97
CA THR A 263 12.19 3.98 -20.94
C THR A 263 11.53 4.73 -19.78
N LYS A 264 12.28 4.94 -18.71
CA LYS A 264 11.82 5.74 -17.56
C LYS A 264 11.70 7.20 -17.97
N GLY A 265 10.48 7.74 -17.95
CA GLY A 265 10.21 9.08 -18.42
C GLY A 265 10.81 10.19 -17.55
N PRO A 266 10.92 11.42 -18.09
CA PRO A 266 11.54 12.55 -17.39
C PRO A 266 10.75 12.99 -16.16
N LEU A 267 9.41 12.90 -16.18
CA LEU A 267 8.60 13.30 -15.03
C LEU A 267 8.68 12.28 -13.91
N TRP A 268 8.75 10.98 -14.25
CA TRP A 268 9.02 9.93 -13.27
C TRP A 268 10.38 10.14 -12.59
N ARG A 269 11.44 10.42 -13.34
CA ARG A 269 12.78 10.70 -12.79
C ARG A 269 12.75 11.90 -11.82
N ARG A 270 12.07 12.97 -12.22
CA ARG A 270 11.88 14.14 -11.36
C ARG A 270 11.13 13.80 -10.07
N MET A 271 10.06 13.02 -10.17
CA MET A 271 9.29 12.59 -9.01
C MET A 271 10.11 11.71 -8.08
N PHE A 272 10.86 10.76 -8.62
CA PHE A 272 11.74 9.92 -7.82
C PHE A 272 12.82 10.72 -7.08
N GLU A 273 13.37 11.76 -7.71
CA GLU A 273 14.30 12.70 -7.07
C GLU A 273 13.65 13.44 -5.89
N LEU A 274 12.41 13.93 -6.06
CA LEU A 274 11.66 14.59 -5.00
C LEU A 274 11.38 13.64 -3.83
N PHE A 275 11.04 12.39 -4.11
CA PHE A 275 10.91 11.34 -3.08
C PHE A 275 12.23 11.09 -2.35
N SER A 276 13.33 11.01 -3.08
CA SER A 276 14.66 10.80 -2.50
C SER A 276 15.08 11.96 -1.61
N GLN A 277 14.72 13.20 -1.97
CA GLN A 277 14.96 14.39 -1.14
C GLN A 277 14.10 14.36 0.12
N PHE A 278 12.81 14.03 0.00
CA PHE A 278 11.90 13.85 1.13
C PHE A 278 12.44 12.78 2.09
N HIS A 279 12.81 11.61 1.57
CA HIS A 279 13.39 10.52 2.36
C HIS A 279 14.67 10.97 3.10
N ARG A 280 15.59 11.69 2.43
CA ARG A 280 16.82 12.18 3.08
C ARG A 280 16.51 13.13 4.24
N ARG A 281 15.59 14.10 4.06
CA ARG A 281 15.19 15.02 5.13
C ARG A 281 14.61 14.29 6.34
N LEU A 282 13.75 13.32 6.10
CA LEU A 282 13.20 12.49 7.18
C LEU A 282 14.31 11.76 7.94
N MET A 283 15.31 11.22 7.23
CA MET A 283 16.44 10.51 7.87
C MET A 283 17.39 11.43 8.64
N THR A 284 17.45 12.72 8.33
CA THR A 284 18.27 13.72 9.03
C THR A 284 17.49 14.48 10.11
N GLY A 285 16.19 14.24 10.25
CA GLY A 285 15.34 14.95 11.21
C GLY A 285 15.09 16.42 10.84
N GLU A 286 15.14 16.76 9.57
CA GLU A 286 14.90 18.11 9.02
C GLU A 286 13.43 18.34 8.59
N GLU A 287 12.51 17.49 9.07
CA GLU A 287 11.05 17.66 8.87
C GLU A 287 10.37 18.29 10.08
#